data_041be2733821adc733398769febf8bca
#
_entry.id   041be2733821adc733398769febf8bca
#
_cell.length_a   1.000
_cell.length_b   1.000
_cell.length_c   1.000
_cell.angle_alpha   90.00
_cell.angle_beta   90.00
_cell.angle_gamma   90.00
#
_symmetry.space_group_name_H-M   'P 1'
#
loop_
_entity.id
_entity.type
_entity.pdbx_description
1 polymer ?
#
loop_
_entity_poly.entity_id
_entity_poly.type
_entity_poly.pdbx_seq_one_letter_code
_entity_poly.pdbx_strand_id
1 'polypeptide(L)'
;NTHGRPVLVADDSSVARKQVQRALEAIGVQCVLAKDGREALNMLLEMAKNGPIKEQIALVISDIEMPEMDGYTFTAEIRNNPNLKDLHVILHTSLSGVFNQAMVQKVGANNFIAKFQPDELAKAVQGAL
;
A
#
# COMPACT_ATOMS: atom_id res chain seq x y z
N ASN A 1 -5.04 -5.39 14.25
CA ASN A 1 -5.47 -4.11 14.83
C ASN A 1 -4.49 -3.00 14.49
N THR A 2 -4.99 -1.93 13.89
CA THR A 2 -4.17 -0.79 13.47
C THR A 2 -3.95 0.24 14.58
N HIS A 3 -4.55 0.05 15.74
CA HIS A 3 -4.54 1.03 16.84
C HIS A 3 -5.09 2.39 16.40
N GLY A 4 -6.11 2.38 15.53
CA GLY A 4 -6.74 3.58 15.02
C GLY A 4 -6.04 4.21 13.82
N ARG A 5 -4.92 3.67 13.37
CA ARG A 5 -4.20 4.18 12.22
C ARG A 5 -4.80 3.62 10.92
N PRO A 6 -5.02 4.45 9.90
CA PRO A 6 -5.53 3.95 8.63
C PRO A 6 -4.46 3.28 7.79
N VAL A 7 -4.91 2.51 6.80
CA VAL A 7 -4.07 1.94 5.75
C VAL A 7 -4.19 2.83 4.52
N LEU A 8 -3.07 3.19 3.91
CA LEU A 8 -3.09 3.93 2.64
C LEU A 8 -3.22 2.94 1.49
N VAL A 9 -4.23 3.16 0.64
CA VAL A 9 -4.49 2.31 -0.53
C VAL A 9 -4.31 3.15 -1.79
N ALA A 10 -3.36 2.78 -2.63
CA ALA A 10 -3.10 3.44 -3.91
C ALA A 10 -3.50 2.51 -5.06
N ASP A 11 -4.44 2.94 -5.89
CA ASP A 11 -4.92 2.18 -7.04
C ASP A 11 -5.62 3.15 -7.99
N ASP A 12 -5.37 3.02 -9.29
CA ASP A 12 -5.99 3.90 -10.28
C ASP A 12 -7.44 3.52 -10.59
N SER A 13 -7.85 2.31 -10.21
CA SER A 13 -9.23 1.84 -10.42
C SER A 13 -10.09 2.17 -9.20
N SER A 14 -11.15 2.94 -9.41
CA SER A 14 -12.08 3.26 -8.31
C SER A 14 -12.80 2.00 -7.80
N VAL A 15 -13.04 1.04 -8.68
CA VAL A 15 -13.67 -0.24 -8.31
C VAL A 15 -12.73 -1.04 -7.41
N ALA A 16 -11.45 -1.15 -7.79
CA ALA A 16 -10.46 -1.86 -7.00
C ALA A 16 -10.25 -1.19 -5.64
N ARG A 17 -10.17 0.15 -5.60
CA ARG A 17 -10.04 0.88 -4.33
C ARG A 17 -11.20 0.56 -3.38
N LYS A 18 -12.42 0.56 -3.91
CA LYS A 18 -13.60 0.26 -3.08
C LYS A 18 -13.61 -1.17 -2.59
N GLN A 19 -13.17 -2.12 -3.41
CA GLN A 19 -13.09 -3.53 -3.01
C GLN A 19 -12.08 -3.71 -1.87
N VAL A 20 -10.91 -3.11 -1.97
CA VAL A 20 -9.90 -3.17 -0.91
C VAL A 20 -10.43 -2.50 0.34
N GLN A 21 -11.04 -1.33 0.21
CA GLN A 21 -11.62 -0.61 1.34
C GLN A 21 -12.65 -1.46 2.07
N ARG A 22 -13.57 -2.10 1.34
CA ARG A 22 -14.60 -2.95 1.95
C ARG A 22 -14.00 -4.14 2.68
N ALA A 23 -12.98 -4.78 2.08
CA ALA A 23 -12.31 -5.91 2.70
C ALA A 23 -11.66 -5.52 4.01
N LEU A 24 -11.02 -4.34 4.05
CA LEU A 24 -10.35 -3.86 5.26
C LEU A 24 -11.34 -3.37 6.30
N GLU A 25 -12.40 -2.69 5.89
CA GLU A 25 -13.42 -2.23 6.84
C GLU A 25 -14.15 -3.39 7.50
N ALA A 26 -14.29 -4.52 6.78
CA ALA A 26 -14.89 -5.72 7.34
C ALA A 26 -14.10 -6.28 8.52
N ILE A 27 -12.80 -5.98 8.62
CA ILE A 27 -11.96 -6.40 9.74
C ILE A 27 -11.62 -5.23 10.67
N GLY A 28 -12.35 -4.12 10.55
CA GLY A 28 -12.20 -2.97 11.44
C GLY A 28 -11.06 -2.03 11.10
N VAL A 29 -10.57 -2.05 9.86
CA VAL A 29 -9.45 -1.22 9.42
C VAL A 29 -9.96 -0.08 8.53
N GLN A 30 -9.56 1.15 8.85
CA GLN A 30 -9.91 2.32 8.05
C GLN A 30 -8.89 2.52 6.93
N CYS A 31 -9.33 3.16 5.84
CA CYS A 31 -8.48 3.38 4.66
C CYS A 31 -8.42 4.86 4.29
N VAL A 32 -7.23 5.27 3.81
CA VAL A 32 -7.04 6.52 3.09
C VAL A 32 -6.77 6.14 1.64
N LEU A 33 -7.49 6.72 0.70
CA LEU A 33 -7.43 6.31 -0.70
C LEU A 33 -6.65 7.30 -1.55
N ALA A 34 -5.81 6.78 -2.43
CA ALA A 34 -5.08 7.58 -3.42
C ALA A 34 -5.31 6.97 -4.81
N LYS A 35 -5.37 7.80 -5.83
CA LYS A 35 -5.71 7.34 -7.19
C LYS A 35 -4.49 6.89 -8.00
N ASP A 36 -3.29 7.20 -7.54
CA ASP A 36 -2.04 6.77 -8.18
C ASP A 36 -0.87 6.91 -7.21
N GLY A 37 0.30 6.48 -7.66
CA GLY A 37 1.50 6.51 -6.83
C GLY A 37 1.98 7.93 -6.51
N ARG A 38 1.80 8.86 -7.43
CA ARG A 38 2.20 10.26 -7.20
C ARG A 38 1.38 10.89 -6.08
N GLU A 39 0.07 10.72 -6.13
CA GLU A 39 -0.82 11.23 -5.09
C GLU A 39 -0.50 10.58 -3.75
N ALA A 40 -0.31 9.25 -3.75
CA ALA A 40 0.01 8.51 -2.52
C ALA A 40 1.32 8.99 -1.91
N LEU A 41 2.36 9.17 -2.73
CA LEU A 41 3.66 9.65 -2.24
C LEU A 41 3.53 11.05 -1.66
N ASN A 42 2.82 11.94 -2.36
CA ASN A 42 2.62 13.31 -1.86
C ASN A 42 1.89 13.33 -0.52
N MET A 43 0.90 12.46 -0.34
CA MET A 43 0.19 12.33 0.92
C MET A 43 1.13 11.88 2.05
N LEU A 44 1.98 10.89 1.79
CA LEU A 44 2.94 10.40 2.78
C LEU A 44 3.97 11.46 3.14
N LEU A 45 4.48 12.19 2.14
CA LEU A 45 5.45 13.26 2.39
C LEU A 45 4.85 14.36 3.26
N GLU A 46 3.60 14.71 3.00
CA GLU A 46 2.89 15.72 3.79
C GLU A 46 2.69 15.26 5.24
N MET A 47 2.29 14.00 5.41
CA MET A 47 2.11 13.42 6.75
C MET A 47 3.42 13.37 7.51
N ALA A 48 4.53 13.04 6.83
CA ALA A 48 5.85 12.94 7.46
C ALA A 48 6.32 14.28 8.00
N LYS A 49 5.84 15.40 7.48
CA LYS A 49 6.15 16.73 7.99
C LYS A 49 5.50 16.99 9.35
N ASN A 50 4.41 16.29 9.64
CA ASN A 50 3.63 16.50 10.86
C ASN A 50 4.00 15.56 12.01
N GLY A 51 4.92 14.62 11.78
CA GLY A 51 5.37 13.67 12.78
C GLY A 51 5.77 12.33 12.18
N PRO A 52 6.16 11.36 13.02
CA PRO A 52 6.55 10.04 12.53
C PRO A 52 5.45 9.37 11.71
N ILE A 53 5.81 8.90 10.52
CA ILE A 53 4.80 8.35 9.60
C ILE A 53 4.13 7.09 10.16
N LYS A 54 4.87 6.27 10.90
CA LYS A 54 4.33 5.03 11.48
C LYS A 54 3.23 5.29 12.52
N GLU A 55 3.20 6.48 13.10
CA GLU A 55 2.15 6.86 14.03
C GLU A 55 0.89 7.35 13.32
N GLN A 56 0.98 7.62 12.02
CA GLN A 56 -0.12 8.16 11.22
C GLN A 56 -0.70 7.14 10.25
N ILE A 57 0.13 6.25 9.71
CA ILE A 57 -0.27 5.23 8.74
C ILE A 57 0.22 3.87 9.22
N ALA A 58 -0.68 2.87 9.24
CA ALA A 58 -0.34 1.52 9.68
C ALA A 58 0.51 0.80 8.65
N LEU A 59 0.09 0.83 7.39
CA LEU A 59 0.83 0.26 6.26
C LEU A 59 0.28 0.82 4.94
N VAL A 60 0.94 0.45 3.84
CA VAL A 60 0.56 0.89 2.49
C VAL A 60 0.22 -0.33 1.65
N ILE A 61 -0.90 -0.25 0.93
CA ILE A 61 -1.27 -1.22 -0.10
C ILE A 61 -1.26 -0.45 -1.42
N SER A 62 -0.49 -0.92 -2.40
CA SER A 62 -0.35 -0.22 -3.67
C SER A 62 -0.55 -1.15 -4.85
N ASP A 63 -1.35 -0.70 -5.82
CA ASP A 63 -1.36 -1.31 -7.14
C ASP A 63 0.01 -1.10 -7.80
N ILE A 64 0.30 -1.89 -8.83
CA ILE A 64 1.54 -1.74 -9.59
C ILE A 64 1.31 -0.85 -10.81
N GLU A 65 0.31 -1.14 -11.63
CA GLU A 65 0.04 -0.39 -12.86
C GLU A 65 -0.81 0.83 -12.56
N MET A 66 -0.16 1.99 -12.43
CA MET A 66 -0.83 3.26 -12.17
C MET A 66 -0.24 4.36 -13.04
N PRO A 67 -1.04 5.36 -13.46
CA PRO A 67 -0.50 6.52 -14.14
C PRO A 67 0.36 7.36 -13.19
N GLU A 68 1.16 8.24 -13.72
CA GLU A 68 2.04 9.18 -13.01
C GLU A 68 3.19 8.49 -12.29
N MET A 69 2.93 7.45 -11.48
CA MET A 69 3.96 6.71 -10.76
C MET A 69 3.43 5.30 -10.47
N ASP A 70 4.09 4.28 -11.02
CA ASP A 70 3.70 2.90 -10.77
C ASP A 70 4.06 2.44 -9.35
N GLY A 71 3.56 1.25 -8.97
CA GLY A 71 3.76 0.73 -7.61
C GLY A 71 5.20 0.39 -7.29
N TYR A 72 5.98 -0.06 -8.27
CA TYR A 72 7.40 -0.34 -8.05
C TYR A 72 8.17 0.95 -7.77
N THR A 73 7.95 1.98 -8.59
CA THR A 73 8.59 3.28 -8.40
C THR A 73 8.16 3.90 -7.07
N PHE A 74 6.88 3.83 -6.77
CA PHE A 74 6.34 4.33 -5.50
C PHE A 74 7.03 3.65 -4.31
N THR A 75 7.14 2.31 -4.34
CA THR A 75 7.81 1.57 -3.26
C THR A 75 9.29 1.96 -3.15
N ALA A 76 9.99 2.09 -4.28
CA ALA A 76 11.39 2.51 -4.28
C ALA A 76 11.54 3.90 -3.69
N GLU A 77 10.64 4.83 -4.00
CA GLU A 77 10.66 6.17 -3.42
C GLU A 77 10.46 6.15 -1.90
N ILE A 78 9.56 5.29 -1.42
CA ILE A 78 9.37 5.08 0.02
C ILE A 78 10.67 4.61 0.67
N ARG A 79 11.32 3.59 0.08
CA ARG A 79 12.54 3.02 0.66
C ARG A 79 13.73 3.98 0.61
N ASN A 80 13.75 4.91 -0.35
CA ASN A 80 14.82 5.90 -0.47
C ASN A 80 14.60 7.15 0.39
N ASN A 81 13.45 7.26 1.04
CA ASN A 81 13.13 8.41 1.89
C ASN A 81 13.35 8.03 3.35
N PRO A 82 14.26 8.70 4.08
CA PRO A 82 14.56 8.33 5.47
C PRO A 82 13.36 8.45 6.41
N ASN A 83 12.36 9.27 6.06
CA ASN A 83 11.15 9.42 6.87
C ASN A 83 10.07 8.40 6.56
N LEU A 84 10.21 7.64 5.44
CA LEU A 84 9.20 6.69 4.97
C LEU A 84 9.72 5.25 4.86
N LYS A 85 11.02 5.05 4.87
CA LYS A 85 11.66 3.79 4.49
C LYS A 85 11.23 2.57 5.31
N ASP A 86 10.72 2.79 6.52
CA ASP A 86 10.32 1.71 7.42
C ASP A 86 8.85 1.32 7.29
N LEU A 87 8.09 1.97 6.41
CA LEU A 87 6.69 1.61 6.19
C LEU A 87 6.58 0.20 5.60
N HIS A 88 5.60 -0.54 6.08
CA HIS A 88 5.26 -1.84 5.53
C HIS A 88 4.48 -1.60 4.22
N VAL A 89 4.95 -2.18 3.12
CA VAL A 89 4.34 -2.01 1.79
C VAL A 89 3.90 -3.35 1.24
N ILE A 90 2.63 -3.45 0.87
CA ILE A 90 2.07 -4.61 0.18
C ILE A 90 1.72 -4.18 -1.24
N LEU A 91 2.28 -4.87 -2.24
CA LEU A 91 1.90 -4.66 -3.63
C LEU A 91 0.71 -5.54 -3.97
N HIS A 92 -0.27 -4.96 -4.65
CA HIS A 92 -1.56 -5.56 -4.92
C HIS A 92 -1.87 -5.37 -6.41
N THR A 93 -1.90 -6.46 -7.17
CA THR A 93 -1.92 -6.36 -8.63
C THR A 93 -2.70 -7.50 -9.29
N SER A 94 -3.18 -7.25 -10.51
CA SER A 94 -3.76 -8.28 -11.36
C SER A 94 -2.71 -9.04 -12.17
N LEU A 95 -1.44 -8.63 -12.10
CA LEU A 95 -0.37 -9.28 -12.85
C LEU A 95 -0.02 -10.65 -12.25
N SER A 96 0.56 -11.52 -13.09
CA SER A 96 0.97 -12.87 -12.67
C SER A 96 2.13 -12.80 -11.68
N GLY A 97 2.02 -13.56 -10.57
CA GLY A 97 2.93 -13.44 -9.44
C GLY A 97 4.36 -13.84 -9.69
N VAL A 98 4.61 -14.92 -10.44
CA VAL A 98 5.97 -15.44 -10.64
C VAL A 98 6.87 -14.39 -11.30
N PHE A 99 6.39 -13.75 -12.32
CA PHE A 99 7.12 -12.73 -13.06
C PHE A 99 7.48 -11.54 -12.16
N ASN A 100 6.59 -11.19 -11.24
CA ASN A 100 6.71 -9.95 -10.48
C ASN A 100 7.44 -10.10 -9.16
N GLN A 101 7.70 -11.32 -8.69
CA GLN A 101 8.36 -11.53 -7.40
C GLN A 101 9.76 -10.93 -7.34
N ALA A 102 10.53 -11.03 -8.42
CA ALA A 102 11.88 -10.45 -8.46
C ALA A 102 11.82 -8.93 -8.30
N MET A 103 10.85 -8.26 -8.94
CA MET A 103 10.68 -6.82 -8.81
C MET A 103 10.20 -6.42 -7.42
N VAL A 104 9.31 -7.20 -6.83
CA VAL A 104 8.83 -6.96 -5.46
C VAL A 104 10.01 -6.92 -4.49
N GLN A 105 10.92 -7.89 -4.58
CA GLN A 105 12.11 -7.93 -3.74
C GLN A 105 13.08 -6.81 -4.07
N LYS A 106 13.27 -6.51 -5.34
CA LYS A 106 14.22 -5.49 -5.79
C LYS A 106 13.86 -4.10 -5.25
N VAL A 107 12.58 -3.76 -5.22
CA VAL A 107 12.14 -2.45 -4.72
C VAL A 107 11.94 -2.42 -3.21
N GLY A 108 12.00 -3.57 -2.55
CA GLY A 108 11.90 -3.64 -1.09
C GLY A 108 10.49 -3.71 -0.54
N ALA A 109 9.53 -4.18 -1.34
CA ALA A 109 8.17 -4.38 -0.84
C ALA A 109 8.14 -5.56 0.13
N ASN A 110 7.26 -5.49 1.12
CA ASN A 110 7.16 -6.52 2.15
C ASN A 110 6.33 -7.71 1.72
N ASN A 111 5.37 -7.51 0.83
CA ASN A 111 4.49 -8.58 0.38
C ASN A 111 3.91 -8.26 -0.99
N PHE A 112 3.33 -9.28 -1.61
CA PHE A 112 2.73 -9.19 -2.94
C PHE A 112 1.46 -10.03 -2.93
N ILE A 113 0.34 -9.46 -3.34
CA ILE A 113 -0.95 -10.13 -3.34
C ILE A 113 -1.66 -9.88 -4.67
N ALA A 114 -2.22 -10.93 -5.26
CA ALA A 114 -3.02 -10.79 -6.47
C ALA A 114 -4.33 -10.08 -6.15
N LYS A 115 -4.81 -9.26 -7.08
CA LYS A 115 -6.10 -8.59 -6.94
C LYS A 115 -7.24 -9.60 -6.86
N PHE A 116 -8.33 -9.16 -6.23
CA PHE A 116 -9.55 -9.94 -6.06
C PHE A 116 -9.37 -11.19 -5.19
N GLN A 117 -8.43 -11.10 -4.24
CA GLN A 117 -8.19 -12.12 -3.21
C GLN A 117 -8.41 -11.47 -1.83
N PRO A 118 -9.66 -11.12 -1.48
CA PRO A 118 -9.90 -10.35 -0.25
C PRO A 118 -9.48 -11.09 1.02
N ASP A 119 -9.58 -12.41 1.05
CA ASP A 119 -9.18 -13.18 2.22
C ASP A 119 -7.66 -13.14 2.42
N GLU A 120 -6.89 -13.24 1.33
CA GLU A 120 -5.43 -13.15 1.40
C GLU A 120 -4.99 -11.75 1.79
N LEU A 121 -5.66 -10.73 1.27
CA LEU A 121 -5.36 -9.35 1.61
C LEU A 121 -5.61 -9.10 3.09
N ALA A 122 -6.75 -9.56 3.61
CA ALA A 122 -7.08 -9.39 5.03
C ALA A 122 -6.06 -10.08 5.93
N LYS A 123 -5.65 -11.31 5.56
CA LYS A 123 -4.62 -12.03 6.32
C LYS A 123 -3.27 -11.32 6.32
N ALA A 124 -2.88 -10.79 5.15
CA ALA A 124 -1.60 -10.08 5.04
C ALA A 124 -1.60 -8.80 5.87
N VAL A 125 -2.70 -8.07 5.86
CA VAL A 125 -2.83 -6.85 6.67
C VAL A 125 -2.79 -7.19 8.15
N GLN A 126 -3.56 -8.19 8.58
CA GLN A 126 -3.57 -8.60 9.99
C GLN A 126 -2.20 -9.11 10.44
N GLY A 127 -1.50 -9.84 9.58
CA GLY A 127 -0.16 -10.32 9.90
C GLY A 127 0.90 -9.22 9.97
N ALA A 128 0.67 -8.09 9.32
CA ALA A 128 1.60 -6.96 9.32
C ALA A 128 1.39 -6.00 10.51
N LEU A 129 0.27 -6.14 11.22
CA LEU A 129 -0.10 -5.21 12.29
C LEU A 129 0.36 -5.64 13.68
#